data_f0bc933168b75ed91db5e56d88ac5902
#
_entry.id   f0bc933168b75ed91db5e56d88ac5902
#
_cell.length_a   1.000
_cell.length_b   1.000
_cell.length_c   1.000
_cell.angle_alpha   90.00
_cell.angle_beta   90.00
_cell.angle_gamma   90.00
#
_symmetry.space_group_name_H-M   'P 1'
#
loop_
_entity.id
_entity.type
_entity.pdbx_description
1 polymer ?
#
loop_
_entity_poly.entity_id
_entity_poly.type
_entity_poly.pdbx_seq_one_letter_code
_entity_poly.pdbx_strand_id
1 'polypeptide(L)'
;MQQVMNELLSRMDSLGYSRRGFAEKLKVSREKLRRGLVCEYEMDVNVFFNAIDLLFEKQNEKRTITRKYFSECESISNIEVGLIYCQVQGEYDLMNFLITKHEKKSNLGIFFSIYKLFNKRNKNELRGKELYNELSSKRFSSNPHCQVMVNILFMLSLADMPNNNAIIQYVDAMEHNLEKQEQGIIKDYLRMLADERKAYMYLWRVQLAECRDTCYKIINSCIDIPIIQATAFCCLGESYQFESPYKSIEYLSKAIEKLEEVNVPLKSQKYVAFQSTLAHVRINYEINIKEIDLSAIHKNEKASYEYKFGNRDLGLALFKEMEIEGFSPFQRFSYSKCIGDLEGIKQVLLEFELSGLSFYGQLCKNILMSKGEVLQ
;
A
#
# COMPACT_ATOMS: atom_id res chain seq x y z
N MET A 1 4.24 -22.88 18.14
CA MET A 1 2.82 -23.24 18.01
C MET A 1 2.15 -23.49 19.36
N GLN A 2 2.75 -24.31 20.25
CA GLN A 2 2.15 -24.63 21.55
C GLN A 2 1.83 -23.39 22.41
N GLN A 3 2.70 -22.39 22.41
CA GLN A 3 2.46 -21.16 23.17
C GLN A 3 1.24 -20.39 22.63
N VAL A 4 1.09 -20.33 21.33
CA VAL A 4 -0.07 -19.68 20.67
C VAL A 4 -1.36 -20.42 21.03
N MET A 5 -1.37 -21.75 20.94
CA MET A 5 -2.55 -22.56 21.28
C MET A 5 -2.91 -22.48 22.76
N ASN A 6 -1.93 -22.41 23.65
CA ASN A 6 -2.17 -22.20 25.09
C ASN A 6 -2.80 -20.82 25.38
N GLU A 7 -2.40 -19.79 24.64
CA GLU A 7 -2.99 -18.44 24.74
C GLU A 7 -4.47 -18.44 24.29
N LEU A 8 -4.79 -19.13 23.18
CA LEU A 8 -6.19 -19.34 22.74
C LEU A 8 -7.01 -20.10 23.78
N LEU A 9 -6.48 -21.20 24.35
CA LEU A 9 -7.15 -22.00 25.39
C LEU A 9 -7.43 -21.16 26.64
N SER A 10 -6.44 -20.43 27.14
CA SER A 10 -6.60 -19.55 28.31
C SER A 10 -7.68 -18.49 28.07
N ARG A 11 -7.72 -17.89 26.86
CA ARG A 11 -8.71 -16.87 26.52
C ARG A 11 -10.11 -17.48 26.37
N MET A 12 -10.19 -18.66 25.75
CA MET A 12 -11.44 -19.40 25.63
C MET A 12 -12.05 -19.72 27.00
N ASP A 13 -11.22 -20.20 27.94
CA ASP A 13 -11.64 -20.52 29.30
C ASP A 13 -12.06 -19.25 30.07
N SER A 14 -11.34 -18.13 29.93
CA SER A 14 -11.67 -16.85 30.57
C SER A 14 -13.01 -16.27 30.11
N LEU A 15 -13.41 -16.55 28.85
CA LEU A 15 -14.68 -16.14 28.26
C LEU A 15 -15.81 -17.16 28.48
N GLY A 16 -15.53 -18.25 29.21
CA GLY A 16 -16.52 -19.28 29.56
C GLY A 16 -16.95 -20.17 28.39
N TYR A 17 -16.16 -20.24 27.31
CA TYR A 17 -16.48 -21.14 26.20
C TYR A 17 -16.17 -22.59 26.56
N SER A 18 -17.14 -23.48 26.43
CA SER A 18 -16.87 -24.91 26.38
C SER A 18 -16.23 -25.28 25.03
N ARG A 19 -15.36 -26.29 25.02
CA ARG A 19 -14.73 -26.79 23.75
C ARG A 19 -15.77 -27.19 22.71
N ARG A 20 -16.92 -27.74 23.13
CA ARG A 20 -18.03 -28.08 22.21
C ARG A 20 -18.66 -26.83 21.62
N GLY A 21 -19.08 -25.88 22.45
CA GLY A 21 -19.73 -24.65 21.99
C GLY A 21 -18.80 -23.80 21.12
N PHE A 22 -17.49 -23.81 21.42
CA PHE A 22 -16.52 -23.09 20.60
C PHE A 22 -16.31 -23.75 19.22
N ALA A 23 -16.25 -25.11 19.16
CA ALA A 23 -16.18 -25.84 17.91
C ALA A 23 -17.42 -25.59 17.02
N GLU A 24 -18.61 -25.54 17.63
CA GLU A 24 -19.87 -25.21 16.93
C GLU A 24 -19.82 -23.79 16.32
N LYS A 25 -19.33 -22.80 17.08
CA LYS A 25 -19.15 -21.41 16.57
C LYS A 25 -18.15 -21.32 15.42
N LEU A 26 -17.06 -22.08 15.50
CA LEU A 26 -16.04 -22.16 14.46
C LEU A 26 -16.46 -23.04 13.26
N LYS A 27 -17.61 -23.70 13.34
CA LYS A 27 -18.12 -24.63 12.31
C LYS A 27 -17.13 -25.77 11.98
N VAL A 28 -16.46 -26.29 13.01
CA VAL A 28 -15.53 -27.43 12.90
C VAL A 28 -15.94 -28.55 13.86
N SER A 29 -15.47 -29.78 13.60
CA SER A 29 -15.71 -30.87 14.54
C SER A 29 -14.95 -30.65 15.86
N ARG A 30 -15.52 -31.08 16.98
CA ARG A 30 -14.87 -30.99 18.30
C ARG A 30 -13.48 -31.64 18.29
N GLU A 31 -13.34 -32.77 17.61
CA GLU A 31 -12.08 -33.48 17.50
C GLU A 31 -11.06 -32.71 16.66
N LYS A 32 -11.47 -32.08 15.54
CA LYS A 32 -10.60 -31.22 14.76
C LYS A 32 -10.08 -30.05 15.60
N LEU A 33 -10.96 -29.39 16.35
CA LEU A 33 -10.56 -28.30 17.24
C LEU A 33 -9.60 -28.78 18.33
N ARG A 34 -9.93 -29.90 19.04
CA ARG A 34 -9.09 -30.47 20.09
C ARG A 34 -7.67 -30.73 19.60
N ARG A 35 -7.55 -31.45 18.48
CA ARG A 35 -6.26 -31.83 17.91
C ARG A 35 -5.44 -30.61 17.49
N GLY A 36 -6.06 -29.58 16.94
CA GLY A 36 -5.39 -28.30 16.61
C GLY A 36 -4.88 -27.59 17.87
N LEU A 37 -5.72 -27.48 18.91
CA LEU A 37 -5.37 -26.81 20.17
C LEU A 37 -4.26 -27.51 20.96
N VAL A 38 -4.13 -28.82 20.84
CA VAL A 38 -3.03 -29.59 21.47
C VAL A 38 -1.84 -29.81 20.54
N CYS A 39 -1.83 -29.15 19.38
CA CYS A 39 -0.76 -29.22 18.38
C CYS A 39 -0.48 -30.65 17.85
N GLU A 40 -1.47 -31.55 17.82
CA GLU A 40 -1.36 -32.82 17.11
C GLU A 40 -1.22 -32.63 15.60
N TYR A 41 -1.74 -31.53 15.08
CA TYR A 41 -1.50 -30.99 13.75
C TYR A 41 -1.53 -29.46 13.80
N GLU A 42 -0.99 -28.81 12.78
CA GLU A 42 -1.06 -27.36 12.65
C GLU A 42 -2.50 -26.91 12.33
N MET A 43 -3.07 -26.04 13.15
CA MET A 43 -4.42 -25.53 12.94
C MET A 43 -4.49 -24.79 11.59
N ASP A 44 -5.54 -25.04 10.80
CA ASP A 44 -5.80 -24.29 9.57
C ASP A 44 -5.99 -22.81 9.87
N VAL A 45 -5.40 -21.95 9.04
CA VAL A 45 -5.39 -20.51 9.26
C VAL A 45 -6.78 -19.87 9.27
N ASN A 46 -7.75 -20.40 8.50
CA ASN A 46 -9.12 -19.87 8.53
C ASN A 46 -9.81 -20.19 9.87
N VAL A 47 -9.56 -21.39 10.41
CA VAL A 47 -10.02 -21.76 11.76
C VAL A 47 -9.37 -20.88 12.82
N PHE A 48 -8.08 -20.63 12.67
CA PHE A 48 -7.32 -19.74 13.56
C PHE A 48 -7.84 -18.30 13.53
N PHE A 49 -8.07 -17.71 12.35
CA PHE A 49 -8.63 -16.36 12.24
C PHE A 49 -10.03 -16.25 12.84
N ASN A 50 -10.90 -17.21 12.56
CA ASN A 50 -12.24 -17.25 13.19
C ASN A 50 -12.13 -17.37 14.71
N ALA A 51 -11.15 -18.13 15.23
CA ALA A 51 -10.94 -18.26 16.65
C ALA A 51 -10.48 -16.96 17.31
N ILE A 52 -9.49 -16.27 16.72
CA ILE A 52 -9.02 -14.99 17.27
C ILE A 52 -10.08 -13.89 17.19
N ASP A 53 -10.94 -13.90 16.17
CA ASP A 53 -12.05 -12.94 16.06
C ASP A 53 -13.10 -13.11 17.16
N LEU A 54 -13.33 -14.35 17.60
CA LEU A 54 -14.23 -14.64 18.71
C LEU A 54 -13.61 -14.39 20.10
N LEU A 55 -12.28 -14.50 20.21
CA LEU A 55 -11.57 -14.50 21.51
C LEU A 55 -10.95 -13.13 21.85
N PHE A 56 -10.65 -12.30 20.87
CA PHE A 56 -9.97 -11.04 21.08
C PHE A 56 -10.78 -9.88 20.49
N GLU A 57 -10.99 -8.83 21.26
CA GLU A 57 -11.68 -7.63 20.82
C GLU A 57 -10.71 -6.62 20.17
N LYS A 58 -9.50 -6.48 20.76
CA LYS A 58 -8.55 -5.47 20.34
C LYS A 58 -7.73 -5.93 19.14
N GLN A 59 -7.69 -5.12 18.09
CA GLN A 59 -6.99 -5.42 16.86
C GLN A 59 -5.48 -5.67 17.07
N ASN A 60 -4.83 -4.92 17.96
CA ASN A 60 -3.42 -5.10 18.27
C ASN A 60 -3.12 -6.46 18.93
N GLU A 61 -4.04 -6.98 19.75
CA GLU A 61 -3.91 -8.32 20.34
C GLU A 61 -4.02 -9.38 19.24
N LYS A 62 -5.01 -9.23 18.33
CA LYS A 62 -5.20 -10.13 17.18
C LYS A 62 -3.95 -10.17 16.31
N ARG A 63 -3.38 -9.01 15.95
CA ARG A 63 -2.14 -8.93 15.15
C ARG A 63 -0.96 -9.59 15.86
N THR A 64 -0.80 -9.35 17.16
CA THR A 64 0.30 -9.92 17.95
C THR A 64 0.25 -11.44 17.94
N ILE A 65 -0.93 -12.03 18.18
CA ILE A 65 -1.06 -13.50 18.20
C ILE A 65 -0.95 -14.09 16.79
N THR A 66 -1.42 -13.38 15.77
CA THR A 66 -1.29 -13.80 14.38
C THR A 66 0.18 -13.81 13.93
N ARG A 67 0.98 -12.83 14.32
CA ARG A 67 2.43 -12.83 14.06
C ARG A 67 3.11 -14.05 14.69
N LYS A 68 2.80 -14.35 15.96
CA LYS A 68 3.31 -15.55 16.62
C LYS A 68 2.90 -16.83 15.89
N TYR A 69 1.62 -16.93 15.50
CA TYR A 69 1.10 -18.07 14.75
C TYR A 69 1.88 -18.29 13.45
N PHE A 70 2.00 -17.29 12.60
CA PHE A 70 2.73 -17.41 11.33
C PHE A 70 4.22 -17.70 11.52
N SER A 71 4.87 -17.14 12.55
CA SER A 71 6.27 -17.43 12.82
C SER A 71 6.53 -18.90 13.13
N GLU A 72 5.52 -19.63 13.61
CA GLU A 72 5.59 -21.05 13.99
C GLU A 72 5.03 -22.00 12.91
N CYS A 73 4.37 -21.47 11.85
CA CYS A 73 3.76 -22.29 10.80
C CYS A 73 4.79 -23.12 10.03
N GLU A 74 4.36 -24.32 9.65
CA GLU A 74 5.12 -25.28 8.84
C GLU A 74 4.34 -25.78 7.62
N SER A 75 3.00 -25.73 7.62
CA SER A 75 2.19 -26.20 6.50
C SER A 75 2.27 -25.20 5.33
N ILE A 76 2.32 -25.74 4.11
CA ILE A 76 2.44 -24.94 2.88
C ILE A 76 1.27 -23.96 2.75
N SER A 77 0.04 -24.43 2.99
CA SER A 77 -1.17 -23.60 2.89
C SER A 77 -1.17 -22.41 3.87
N ASN A 78 -0.77 -22.65 5.12
CA ASN A 78 -0.71 -21.57 6.11
C ASN A 78 0.43 -20.58 5.82
N ILE A 79 1.59 -21.06 5.32
CA ILE A 79 2.70 -20.19 4.91
C ILE A 79 2.29 -19.31 3.73
N GLU A 80 1.57 -19.84 2.73
CA GLU A 80 1.07 -19.08 1.59
C GLU A 80 0.14 -17.94 2.04
N VAL A 81 -0.80 -18.21 2.95
CA VAL A 81 -1.64 -17.16 3.55
C VAL A 81 -0.79 -16.19 4.38
N GLY A 82 0.21 -16.68 5.12
CA GLY A 82 1.13 -15.85 5.89
C GLY A 82 1.89 -14.84 5.05
N LEU A 83 2.32 -15.20 3.85
CA LEU A 83 3.03 -14.31 2.94
C LEU A 83 2.14 -13.15 2.47
N ILE A 84 0.90 -13.44 2.03
CA ILE A 84 -0.02 -12.36 1.61
C ILE A 84 -0.50 -11.55 2.81
N TYR A 85 -0.73 -12.16 3.96
CA TYR A 85 -1.00 -11.46 5.21
C TYR A 85 0.09 -10.44 5.52
N CYS A 86 1.36 -10.84 5.46
CA CYS A 86 2.47 -9.92 5.70
C CYS A 86 2.47 -8.73 4.73
N GLN A 87 2.11 -8.95 3.46
CA GLN A 87 2.02 -7.88 2.47
C GLN A 87 0.92 -6.87 2.80
N VAL A 88 -0.26 -7.32 3.17
CA VAL A 88 -1.42 -6.44 3.43
C VAL A 88 -1.35 -5.75 4.79
N GLN A 89 -0.59 -6.32 5.75
CA GLN A 89 -0.37 -5.77 7.08
C GLN A 89 0.89 -4.91 7.20
N GLY A 90 1.79 -4.93 6.20
CA GLY A 90 3.08 -4.26 6.29
C GLY A 90 4.11 -4.99 7.16
N GLU A 91 3.92 -6.29 7.41
CA GLU A 91 4.79 -7.13 8.23
C GLU A 91 5.99 -7.67 7.44
N TYR A 92 6.80 -6.75 6.90
CA TYR A 92 7.88 -7.08 5.96
C TYR A 92 9.03 -7.89 6.56
N ASP A 93 9.28 -7.74 7.86
CA ASP A 93 10.30 -8.53 8.57
C ASP A 93 9.81 -9.96 8.84
N LEU A 94 8.53 -10.12 9.19
CA LEU A 94 7.92 -11.45 9.29
C LEU A 94 7.89 -12.14 7.92
N MET A 95 7.59 -11.42 6.83
CA MET A 95 7.66 -11.95 5.46
C MET A 95 9.07 -12.49 5.17
N ASN A 96 10.11 -11.71 5.47
CA ASN A 96 11.49 -12.13 5.26
C ASN A 96 11.85 -13.34 6.11
N PHE A 97 11.41 -13.37 7.37
CA PHE A 97 11.59 -14.52 8.26
C PHE A 97 10.96 -15.79 7.70
N LEU A 98 9.69 -15.74 7.25
CA LEU A 98 8.99 -16.88 6.65
C LEU A 98 9.72 -17.41 5.41
N ILE A 99 10.14 -16.51 4.52
CA ILE A 99 10.90 -16.89 3.33
C ILE A 99 12.21 -17.60 3.69
N THR A 100 12.96 -17.04 4.63
CA THR A 100 14.27 -17.60 5.04
C THR A 100 14.11 -18.94 5.78
N LYS A 101 13.15 -19.02 6.71
CA LYS A 101 12.85 -20.23 7.49
C LYS A 101 12.50 -21.40 6.58
N HIS A 102 11.75 -21.13 5.50
CA HIS A 102 11.19 -22.18 4.64
C HIS A 102 11.84 -22.26 3.26
N GLU A 103 12.99 -21.64 3.05
CA GLU A 103 13.68 -21.54 1.75
C GLU A 103 13.86 -22.90 1.04
N LYS A 104 14.01 -23.97 1.80
CA LYS A 104 14.20 -25.36 1.29
C LYS A 104 12.90 -26.04 0.82
N LYS A 105 11.72 -25.44 1.06
CA LYS A 105 10.43 -25.99 0.61
C LYS A 105 10.23 -25.67 -0.87
N SER A 106 10.59 -26.59 -1.77
CA SER A 106 10.54 -26.40 -3.22
C SER A 106 9.16 -25.96 -3.74
N ASN A 107 8.08 -26.46 -3.15
CA ASN A 107 6.72 -26.12 -3.52
C ASN A 107 6.36 -24.63 -3.28
N LEU A 108 7.11 -23.94 -2.43
CA LEU A 108 6.94 -22.50 -2.14
C LEU A 108 7.93 -21.60 -2.90
N GLY A 109 8.89 -22.17 -3.63
CA GLY A 109 9.97 -21.42 -4.28
C GLY A 109 9.48 -20.31 -5.20
N ILE A 110 8.37 -20.55 -5.93
CA ILE A 110 7.76 -19.57 -6.83
C ILE A 110 7.13 -18.42 -6.01
N PHE A 111 6.35 -18.72 -4.97
CA PHE A 111 5.80 -17.71 -4.07
C PHE A 111 6.91 -16.89 -3.43
N PHE A 112 7.94 -17.53 -2.90
CA PHE A 112 9.08 -16.85 -2.29
C PHE A 112 9.77 -15.90 -3.26
N SER A 113 9.93 -16.28 -4.54
CA SER A 113 10.54 -15.41 -5.53
C SER A 113 9.74 -14.13 -5.76
N ILE A 114 8.40 -14.21 -5.79
CA ILE A 114 7.49 -13.09 -5.94
C ILE A 114 7.51 -12.20 -4.69
N TYR A 115 7.35 -12.80 -3.51
CA TYR A 115 7.32 -12.04 -2.26
C TYR A 115 8.68 -11.43 -1.88
N LYS A 116 9.81 -12.02 -2.30
CA LYS A 116 11.14 -11.39 -2.22
C LYS A 116 11.17 -10.08 -3.04
N LEU A 117 10.56 -10.05 -4.24
CA LEU A 117 10.48 -8.83 -5.05
C LEU A 117 9.59 -7.77 -4.40
N PHE A 118 8.43 -8.16 -3.84
CA PHE A 118 7.60 -7.24 -3.04
C PHE A 118 8.38 -6.65 -1.88
N ASN A 119 9.09 -7.50 -1.12
CA ASN A 119 9.83 -7.05 0.05
C ASN A 119 10.95 -6.08 -0.31
N LYS A 120 11.72 -6.36 -1.36
CA LYS A 120 12.74 -5.44 -1.89
C LYS A 120 12.12 -4.09 -2.30
N ARG A 121 10.97 -4.12 -3.01
CA ARG A 121 10.28 -2.89 -3.38
C ARG A 121 9.78 -2.12 -2.16
N ASN A 122 9.15 -2.79 -1.20
CA ASN A 122 8.64 -2.18 0.02
C ASN A 122 9.76 -1.52 0.86
N LYS A 123 10.97 -2.09 0.83
CA LYS A 123 12.18 -1.54 1.46
C LYS A 123 12.93 -0.53 0.60
N ASN A 124 12.41 -0.18 -0.57
CA ASN A 124 13.01 0.74 -1.54
C ASN A 124 14.36 0.28 -2.14
N GLU A 125 14.60 -1.04 -2.15
CA GLU A 125 15.83 -1.65 -2.67
C GLU A 125 15.75 -1.94 -4.18
N LEU A 126 14.54 -2.09 -4.75
CA LEU A 126 14.32 -2.44 -6.16
C LEU A 126 13.03 -1.79 -6.67
N ARG A 127 13.13 -0.85 -7.63
CA ARG A 127 11.98 -0.09 -8.14
C ARG A 127 12.08 0.20 -9.65
N GLY A 128 11.00 0.72 -10.21
CA GLY A 128 10.95 1.26 -11.57
C GLY A 128 11.48 0.28 -12.61
N LYS A 129 12.40 0.76 -13.46
CA LYS A 129 12.97 0.00 -14.57
C LYS A 129 13.72 -1.27 -14.14
N GLU A 130 14.41 -1.22 -13.01
CA GLU A 130 15.15 -2.37 -12.49
C GLU A 130 14.19 -3.49 -12.07
N LEU A 131 13.12 -3.14 -11.34
CA LEU A 131 12.07 -4.10 -10.98
C LEU A 131 11.37 -4.67 -12.24
N TYR A 132 11.04 -3.80 -13.22
CA TYR A 132 10.43 -4.23 -14.47
C TYR A 132 11.30 -5.24 -15.22
N ASN A 133 12.60 -4.98 -15.34
CA ASN A 133 13.55 -5.87 -15.99
C ASN A 133 13.69 -7.21 -15.26
N GLU A 134 13.76 -7.16 -13.92
CA GLU A 134 13.83 -8.37 -13.08
C GLU A 134 12.57 -9.24 -13.27
N LEU A 135 11.38 -8.63 -13.32
CA LEU A 135 10.13 -9.33 -13.58
C LEU A 135 10.11 -9.94 -15.00
N SER A 136 10.51 -9.17 -16.00
CA SER A 136 10.49 -9.58 -17.40
C SER A 136 11.48 -10.71 -17.73
N SER A 137 12.55 -10.83 -16.93
CA SER A 137 13.56 -11.89 -17.08
C SER A 137 13.14 -13.25 -16.51
N LYS A 138 12.07 -13.30 -15.70
CA LYS A 138 11.63 -14.50 -14.98
C LYS A 138 10.41 -15.14 -15.62
N ARG A 139 10.30 -16.45 -15.44
CA ARG A 139 9.08 -17.20 -15.70
C ARG A 139 8.35 -17.44 -14.39
N PHE A 140 7.09 -17.08 -14.35
CA PHE A 140 6.24 -17.29 -13.17
C PHE A 140 5.23 -18.40 -13.42
N SER A 141 4.73 -19.02 -12.33
CA SER A 141 3.70 -20.03 -12.38
C SER A 141 2.39 -19.48 -12.98
N SER A 142 1.63 -20.34 -13.64
CA SER A 142 0.25 -20.07 -14.06
C SER A 142 -0.77 -20.10 -12.90
N ASN A 143 -0.33 -20.37 -11.68
CA ASN A 143 -1.17 -20.28 -10.48
C ASN A 143 -1.81 -18.88 -10.38
N PRO A 144 -3.15 -18.77 -10.23
CA PRO A 144 -3.85 -17.50 -10.22
C PRO A 144 -3.32 -16.50 -9.17
N HIS A 145 -3.03 -16.94 -7.94
CA HIS A 145 -2.44 -16.11 -6.90
C HIS A 145 -1.10 -15.49 -7.36
N CYS A 146 -0.20 -16.33 -7.90
CA CYS A 146 1.07 -15.86 -8.44
C CYS A 146 0.87 -14.82 -9.54
N GLN A 147 -0.04 -15.07 -10.47
CA GLN A 147 -0.29 -14.18 -11.61
C GLN A 147 -0.88 -12.82 -11.16
N VAL A 148 -1.81 -12.81 -10.20
CA VAL A 148 -2.32 -11.55 -9.64
C VAL A 148 -1.18 -10.74 -9.03
N MET A 149 -0.35 -11.36 -8.19
CA MET A 149 0.76 -10.68 -7.52
C MET A 149 1.82 -10.17 -8.51
N VAL A 150 2.14 -10.95 -9.56
CA VAL A 150 3.08 -10.53 -10.61
C VAL A 150 2.55 -9.34 -11.39
N ASN A 151 1.24 -9.33 -11.76
CA ASN A 151 0.62 -8.19 -12.44
C ASN A 151 0.65 -6.94 -11.55
N ILE A 152 0.39 -7.06 -10.25
CA ILE A 152 0.53 -5.95 -9.29
C ILE A 152 1.97 -5.42 -9.26
N LEU A 153 2.99 -6.28 -9.27
CA LEU A 153 4.39 -5.85 -9.32
C LEU A 153 4.72 -5.10 -10.62
N PHE A 154 4.23 -5.56 -11.78
CA PHE A 154 4.36 -4.82 -13.04
C PHE A 154 3.70 -3.44 -12.96
N MET A 155 2.46 -3.36 -12.44
CA MET A 155 1.77 -2.09 -12.26
C MET A 155 2.55 -1.15 -11.34
N LEU A 156 3.11 -1.66 -10.24
CA LEU A 156 3.93 -0.89 -9.31
C LEU A 156 5.24 -0.41 -9.93
N SER A 157 5.88 -1.24 -10.76
CA SER A 157 7.12 -0.86 -11.46
C SER A 157 6.87 0.23 -12.51
N LEU A 158 5.74 0.15 -13.22
CA LEU A 158 5.33 1.15 -14.21
C LEU A 158 4.91 2.48 -13.55
N ALA A 159 4.26 2.42 -12.39
CA ALA A 159 3.93 3.61 -11.59
C ALA A 159 5.18 4.33 -11.04
N ASP A 160 6.24 3.59 -10.77
CA ASP A 160 7.54 4.15 -10.38
C ASP A 160 8.33 4.74 -11.58
N MET A 161 7.83 4.54 -12.82
CA MET A 161 8.33 5.09 -14.07
C MET A 161 7.28 6.05 -14.67
N PRO A 162 7.64 7.02 -15.49
CA PRO A 162 6.67 7.88 -16.17
C PRO A 162 5.97 7.14 -17.34
N ASN A 163 5.34 5.98 -17.06
CA ASN A 163 4.66 5.16 -18.08
C ASN A 163 3.38 4.49 -17.51
N ASN A 164 2.45 5.33 -17.04
CA ASN A 164 1.20 4.82 -16.43
C ASN A 164 0.18 4.35 -17.49
N ASN A 165 0.34 4.74 -18.76
CA ASN A 165 -0.52 4.27 -19.85
C ASN A 165 -0.45 2.75 -20.04
N ALA A 166 0.73 2.15 -19.81
CA ALA A 166 0.92 0.70 -19.95
C ALA A 166 0.29 -0.12 -18.80
N ILE A 167 -0.18 0.51 -17.71
CA ILE A 167 -0.74 -0.19 -16.55
C ILE A 167 -2.02 -0.96 -16.90
N ILE A 168 -2.83 -0.46 -17.84
CA ILE A 168 -4.16 -1.01 -18.13
C ILE A 168 -4.11 -2.49 -18.54
N GLN A 169 -3.12 -2.88 -19.35
CA GLN A 169 -2.98 -4.28 -19.76
C GLN A 169 -2.78 -5.25 -18.60
N TYR A 170 -2.15 -4.78 -17.52
CA TYR A 170 -1.94 -5.58 -16.31
C TYR A 170 -3.18 -5.61 -15.42
N VAL A 171 -4.04 -4.58 -15.47
CA VAL A 171 -5.33 -4.57 -14.76
C VAL A 171 -6.23 -5.67 -15.29
N ASP A 172 -6.40 -5.77 -16.61
CA ASP A 172 -7.25 -6.79 -17.24
C ASP A 172 -6.75 -8.21 -16.92
N ALA A 173 -5.42 -8.42 -17.06
CA ALA A 173 -4.79 -9.69 -16.72
C ALA A 173 -4.92 -10.04 -15.23
N MET A 174 -4.80 -9.05 -14.34
CA MET A 174 -4.98 -9.20 -12.90
C MET A 174 -6.41 -9.62 -12.55
N GLU A 175 -7.43 -8.92 -13.07
CA GLU A 175 -8.84 -9.24 -12.83
C GLU A 175 -9.19 -10.63 -13.33
N HIS A 176 -8.78 -10.99 -14.54
CA HIS A 176 -9.00 -12.32 -15.10
C HIS A 176 -8.41 -13.45 -14.21
N ASN A 177 -7.21 -13.26 -13.67
CA ASN A 177 -6.62 -14.23 -12.76
C ASN A 177 -7.28 -14.23 -11.37
N LEU A 178 -7.72 -13.07 -10.89
CA LEU A 178 -8.42 -12.95 -9.63
C LEU A 178 -9.79 -13.66 -9.66
N GLU A 179 -10.48 -13.66 -10.79
CA GLU A 179 -11.71 -14.43 -10.97
C GLU A 179 -11.49 -15.95 -10.87
N LYS A 180 -10.35 -16.43 -11.38
CA LYS A 180 -9.97 -17.85 -11.30
C LYS A 180 -9.54 -18.30 -9.92
N GLN A 181 -9.19 -17.37 -9.03
CA GLN A 181 -8.80 -17.69 -7.66
C GLN A 181 -9.99 -18.25 -6.88
N GLU A 182 -9.76 -19.37 -6.17
CA GLU A 182 -10.76 -19.97 -5.29
C GLU A 182 -11.20 -19.00 -4.18
N GLN A 183 -12.47 -19.09 -3.78
CA GLN A 183 -13.01 -18.29 -2.69
C GLN A 183 -12.26 -18.59 -1.38
N GLY A 184 -12.01 -17.56 -0.60
CA GLY A 184 -11.32 -17.65 0.69
C GLY A 184 -10.41 -16.45 0.93
N ILE A 185 -9.73 -16.48 2.05
CA ILE A 185 -8.95 -15.34 2.57
C ILE A 185 -7.86 -14.85 1.60
N ILE A 186 -7.25 -15.75 0.83
CA ILE A 186 -6.26 -15.36 -0.19
C ILE A 186 -6.94 -14.49 -1.25
N LYS A 187 -8.10 -14.90 -1.76
CA LYS A 187 -8.86 -14.12 -2.76
C LYS A 187 -9.27 -12.77 -2.20
N ASP A 188 -9.69 -12.73 -0.94
CA ASP A 188 -10.11 -11.50 -0.29
C ASP A 188 -8.94 -10.51 -0.18
N TYR A 189 -7.76 -10.96 0.25
CA TYR A 189 -6.56 -10.12 0.31
C TYR A 189 -6.10 -9.68 -1.09
N LEU A 190 -6.11 -10.58 -2.07
CA LEU A 190 -5.75 -10.26 -3.45
C LEU A 190 -6.72 -9.22 -4.06
N ARG A 191 -8.03 -9.32 -3.75
CA ARG A 191 -9.04 -8.34 -4.18
C ARG A 191 -8.74 -6.97 -3.61
N MET A 192 -8.39 -6.87 -2.34
CA MET A 192 -8.07 -5.59 -1.71
C MET A 192 -6.79 -4.95 -2.30
N LEU A 193 -5.76 -5.75 -2.58
CA LEU A 193 -4.56 -5.28 -3.27
C LEU A 193 -4.85 -4.83 -4.71
N ALA A 194 -5.71 -5.56 -5.42
CA ALA A 194 -6.14 -5.21 -6.77
C ALA A 194 -6.96 -3.91 -6.79
N ASP A 195 -7.92 -3.77 -5.88
CA ASP A 195 -8.75 -2.57 -5.76
C ASP A 195 -7.88 -1.34 -5.40
N GLU A 196 -6.86 -1.48 -4.52
CA GLU A 196 -5.89 -0.43 -4.24
C GLU A 196 -5.18 0.07 -5.52
N ARG A 197 -4.77 -0.84 -6.40
CA ARG A 197 -4.12 -0.46 -7.67
C ARG A 197 -5.07 0.21 -8.64
N LYS A 198 -6.31 -0.29 -8.73
CA LYS A 198 -7.36 0.30 -9.57
C LYS A 198 -7.74 1.70 -9.10
N ALA A 199 -7.82 1.95 -7.80
CA ALA A 199 -8.12 3.28 -7.27
C ALA A 199 -7.14 4.34 -7.81
N TYR A 200 -5.83 4.06 -7.77
CA TYR A 200 -4.82 4.96 -8.34
C TYR A 200 -4.89 5.07 -9.86
N MET A 201 -5.14 3.97 -10.56
CA MET A 201 -5.35 4.02 -12.01
C MET A 201 -6.53 4.93 -12.39
N TYR A 202 -7.66 4.82 -11.67
CA TYR A 202 -8.81 5.69 -11.88
C TYR A 202 -8.47 7.15 -11.56
N LEU A 203 -7.74 7.43 -10.47
CA LEU A 203 -7.28 8.77 -10.13
C LEU A 203 -6.47 9.38 -11.27
N TRP A 204 -5.43 8.70 -11.74
CA TRP A 204 -4.55 9.22 -12.79
C TRP A 204 -5.27 9.52 -14.09
N ARG A 205 -6.34 8.77 -14.39
CA ARG A 205 -7.22 8.93 -15.56
C ARG A 205 -8.37 9.92 -15.37
N VAL A 206 -8.41 10.62 -14.22
CA VAL A 206 -9.48 11.57 -13.89
C VAL A 206 -10.87 10.92 -13.78
N GLN A 207 -10.94 9.61 -13.55
CA GLN A 207 -12.17 8.85 -13.26
C GLN A 207 -12.47 8.95 -11.76
N LEU A 208 -12.85 10.16 -11.28
CA LEU A 208 -12.88 10.44 -9.85
C LEU A 208 -14.02 9.74 -9.11
N ALA A 209 -15.13 9.45 -9.76
CA ALA A 209 -16.23 8.70 -9.16
C ALA A 209 -15.78 7.26 -8.85
N GLU A 210 -15.24 6.56 -9.86
CA GLU A 210 -14.75 5.18 -9.73
C GLU A 210 -13.58 5.08 -8.75
N CYS A 211 -12.70 6.09 -8.74
CA CYS A 211 -11.61 6.20 -7.77
C CYS A 211 -12.15 6.24 -6.34
N ARG A 212 -13.06 7.17 -6.05
CA ARG A 212 -13.64 7.38 -4.72
C ARG A 212 -14.46 6.18 -4.26
N ASP A 213 -15.29 5.61 -5.13
CA ASP A 213 -16.09 4.41 -4.81
C ASP A 213 -15.19 3.23 -4.46
N THR A 214 -14.10 3.04 -5.22
CA THR A 214 -13.12 1.98 -4.94
C THR A 214 -12.40 2.24 -3.61
N CYS A 215 -12.01 3.47 -3.31
CA CYS A 215 -11.42 3.83 -2.03
C CYS A 215 -12.40 3.58 -0.87
N TYR A 216 -13.65 3.98 -0.97
CA TYR A 216 -14.66 3.73 0.07
C TYR A 216 -14.92 2.25 0.27
N LYS A 217 -14.94 1.44 -0.78
CA LYS A 217 -15.04 -0.02 -0.67
C LYS A 217 -13.90 -0.62 0.17
N ILE A 218 -12.67 -0.16 -0.04
CA ILE A 218 -11.50 -0.61 0.74
C ILE A 218 -11.61 -0.14 2.20
N ILE A 219 -11.91 1.13 2.42
CA ILE A 219 -11.98 1.76 3.75
C ILE A 219 -13.07 1.09 4.61
N ASN A 220 -14.21 0.76 4.02
CA ASN A 220 -15.34 0.14 4.71
C ASN A 220 -15.27 -1.40 4.74
N SER A 221 -14.17 -1.99 4.27
CA SER A 221 -13.97 -3.43 4.38
C SER A 221 -13.88 -3.88 5.83
N CYS A 222 -14.53 -4.99 6.17
CA CYS A 222 -14.40 -5.63 7.48
C CYS A 222 -13.08 -6.42 7.65
N ILE A 223 -12.29 -6.56 6.57
CA ILE A 223 -10.99 -7.23 6.61
C ILE A 223 -9.96 -6.27 7.21
N ASP A 224 -9.15 -6.77 8.14
CA ASP A 224 -8.04 -5.98 8.71
C ASP A 224 -6.89 -5.86 7.69
N ILE A 225 -6.79 -4.70 7.06
CA ILE A 225 -5.83 -4.38 5.99
C ILE A 225 -5.31 -2.93 6.13
N PRO A 226 -4.71 -2.57 7.26
CA PRO A 226 -4.43 -1.18 7.62
C PRO A 226 -3.55 -0.46 6.60
N ILE A 227 -2.56 -1.14 6.01
CA ILE A 227 -1.67 -0.54 4.99
C ILE A 227 -2.42 -0.21 3.71
N ILE A 228 -3.36 -1.07 3.30
CA ILE A 228 -4.18 -0.85 2.11
C ILE A 228 -5.23 0.23 2.39
N GLN A 229 -5.85 0.23 3.58
CA GLN A 229 -6.76 1.30 4.00
C GLN A 229 -6.04 2.65 4.06
N ALA A 230 -4.82 2.71 4.61
CA ALA A 230 -4.02 3.94 4.62
C ALA A 230 -3.77 4.45 3.19
N THR A 231 -3.44 3.55 2.27
CA THR A 231 -3.24 3.90 0.85
C THR A 231 -4.54 4.38 0.20
N ALA A 232 -5.68 3.76 0.52
CA ALA A 232 -6.99 4.19 0.02
C ALA A 232 -7.39 5.57 0.56
N PHE A 233 -7.11 5.87 1.84
CA PHE A 233 -7.30 7.22 2.39
C PHE A 233 -6.40 8.24 1.70
N CYS A 234 -5.14 7.90 1.40
CA CYS A 234 -4.23 8.78 0.67
C CYS A 234 -4.77 9.09 -0.73
N CYS A 235 -5.13 8.05 -1.50
CA CYS A 235 -5.71 8.19 -2.84
C CYS A 235 -7.02 9.01 -2.83
N LEU A 236 -7.88 8.77 -1.83
CA LEU A 236 -9.11 9.54 -1.64
C LEU A 236 -8.81 11.01 -1.35
N GLY A 237 -7.83 11.30 -0.48
CA GLY A 237 -7.37 12.64 -0.20
C GLY A 237 -6.86 13.35 -1.45
N GLU A 238 -5.98 12.70 -2.21
CA GLU A 238 -5.50 13.24 -3.49
C GLU A 238 -6.66 13.55 -4.45
N SER A 239 -7.69 12.68 -4.54
CA SER A 239 -8.83 12.86 -5.43
C SER A 239 -9.67 14.12 -5.14
N TYR A 240 -9.55 14.68 -3.93
CA TYR A 240 -10.26 15.89 -3.52
C TYR A 240 -9.42 17.18 -3.61
N GLN A 241 -8.11 17.08 -3.91
CA GLN A 241 -7.21 18.23 -3.77
C GLN A 241 -7.62 19.46 -4.59
N PHE A 242 -8.26 19.30 -5.76
CA PHE A 242 -8.71 20.41 -6.61
C PHE A 242 -10.13 20.86 -6.31
N GLU A 243 -10.94 20.00 -5.73
CA GLU A 243 -12.36 20.25 -5.45
C GLU A 243 -12.57 20.78 -4.01
N SER A 244 -11.88 20.20 -3.04
CA SER A 244 -11.97 20.57 -1.63
C SER A 244 -10.65 20.28 -0.90
N PRO A 245 -9.72 21.26 -0.86
CA PRO A 245 -8.43 21.08 -0.15
C PRO A 245 -8.58 20.68 1.32
N TYR A 246 -9.64 21.12 2.00
CA TYR A 246 -9.91 20.74 3.38
C TYR A 246 -10.26 19.24 3.51
N LYS A 247 -11.12 18.71 2.62
CA LYS A 247 -11.38 17.25 2.57
C LYS A 247 -10.13 16.47 2.19
N SER A 248 -9.32 17.01 1.26
CA SER A 248 -8.04 16.41 0.91
C SER A 248 -7.15 16.25 2.14
N ILE A 249 -6.95 17.32 2.91
CA ILE A 249 -6.15 17.32 4.14
C ILE A 249 -6.73 16.33 5.17
N GLU A 250 -8.05 16.32 5.35
CA GLU A 250 -8.72 15.38 6.27
C GLU A 250 -8.41 13.92 5.95
N TYR A 251 -8.57 13.51 4.69
CA TYR A 251 -8.32 12.13 4.29
C TYR A 251 -6.82 11.78 4.30
N LEU A 252 -5.94 12.71 3.91
CA LEU A 252 -4.50 12.52 4.00
C LEU A 252 -4.03 12.37 5.46
N SER A 253 -4.62 13.11 6.40
CA SER A 253 -4.35 12.95 7.83
C SER A 253 -4.80 11.57 8.31
N LYS A 254 -5.99 11.11 7.93
CA LYS A 254 -6.47 9.75 8.23
C LYS A 254 -5.56 8.65 7.66
N ALA A 255 -4.96 8.89 6.49
CA ALA A 255 -3.99 7.95 5.91
C ALA A 255 -2.75 7.79 6.81
N ILE A 256 -2.25 8.89 7.36
CA ILE A 256 -1.09 8.91 8.27
C ILE A 256 -1.46 8.25 9.61
N GLU A 257 -2.60 8.60 10.21
CA GLU A 257 -3.12 7.98 11.44
C GLU A 257 -3.20 6.45 11.30
N LYS A 258 -3.65 5.95 10.15
CA LYS A 258 -3.69 4.50 9.88
C LYS A 258 -2.32 3.85 9.84
N LEU A 259 -1.29 4.53 9.33
CA LEU A 259 0.09 4.02 9.38
C LEU A 259 0.62 4.00 10.82
N GLU A 260 0.28 5.00 11.62
CA GLU A 260 0.67 5.11 13.03
C GLU A 260 0.02 4.03 13.89
N GLU A 261 -1.26 3.71 13.65
CA GLU A 261 -1.99 2.60 14.33
C GLU A 261 -1.25 1.26 14.25
N VAL A 262 -0.48 1.02 13.19
CA VAL A 262 0.29 -0.21 12.99
C VAL A 262 1.80 -0.02 13.15
N ASN A 263 2.20 1.11 13.74
CA ASN A 263 3.59 1.44 14.04
C ASN A 263 4.50 1.38 12.82
N VAL A 264 4.03 1.83 11.65
CA VAL A 264 4.90 1.98 10.47
C VAL A 264 6.03 2.94 10.80
N PRO A 265 7.30 2.58 10.54
CA PRO A 265 8.42 3.45 10.88
C PRO A 265 8.31 4.83 10.21
N LEU A 266 8.53 5.91 10.97
CA LEU A 266 8.44 7.31 10.52
C LEU A 266 9.37 7.62 9.34
N LYS A 267 10.48 6.87 9.21
CA LYS A 267 11.43 6.99 8.10
C LYS A 267 11.14 6.03 6.94
N SER A 268 10.05 5.25 7.01
CA SER A 268 9.67 4.38 5.89
C SER A 268 9.26 5.21 4.68
N GLN A 269 9.54 4.69 3.49
CA GLN A 269 9.19 5.37 2.24
C GLN A 269 7.68 5.70 2.15
N LYS A 270 6.81 4.79 2.63
CA LYS A 270 5.36 5.02 2.62
C LYS A 270 4.95 6.16 3.55
N TYR A 271 5.48 6.21 4.77
CA TYR A 271 5.16 7.27 5.72
C TYR A 271 5.62 8.63 5.20
N VAL A 272 6.87 8.72 4.75
CA VAL A 272 7.42 9.95 4.16
C VAL A 272 6.65 10.39 2.92
N ALA A 273 6.24 9.46 2.04
CA ALA A 273 5.43 9.78 0.87
C ALA A 273 4.07 10.38 1.25
N PHE A 274 3.38 9.82 2.25
CA PHE A 274 2.07 10.34 2.68
C PHE A 274 2.20 11.71 3.36
N GLN A 275 3.21 11.90 4.20
CA GLN A 275 3.53 13.21 4.79
C GLN A 275 3.86 14.24 3.70
N SER A 276 4.59 13.85 2.66
CA SER A 276 4.92 14.72 1.53
C SER A 276 3.67 15.10 0.73
N THR A 277 2.77 14.16 0.48
CA THR A 277 1.49 14.45 -0.20
C THR A 277 0.65 15.43 0.61
N LEU A 278 0.55 15.24 1.93
CA LEU A 278 -0.15 16.16 2.83
C LEU A 278 0.51 17.56 2.82
N ALA A 279 1.83 17.61 2.92
CA ALA A 279 2.59 18.86 2.87
C ALA A 279 2.41 19.57 1.52
N HIS A 280 2.40 18.83 0.41
CA HIS A 280 2.14 19.38 -0.93
C HIS A 280 0.79 20.13 -0.99
N VAL A 281 -0.28 19.52 -0.49
CA VAL A 281 -1.61 20.15 -0.45
C VAL A 281 -1.59 21.38 0.46
N ARG A 282 -1.04 21.28 1.66
CA ARG A 282 -0.94 22.40 2.61
C ARG A 282 -0.16 23.58 2.03
N ILE A 283 0.99 23.33 1.38
CA ILE A 283 1.82 24.36 0.74
C ILE A 283 1.09 25.02 -0.44
N ASN A 284 0.40 24.23 -1.27
CA ASN A 284 -0.29 24.75 -2.44
C ASN A 284 -1.46 25.67 -2.10
N TYR A 285 -2.21 25.34 -1.06
CA TYR A 285 -3.40 26.06 -0.62
C TYR A 285 -3.19 26.95 0.62
N GLU A 286 -1.97 27.00 1.16
CA GLU A 286 -1.58 27.80 2.34
C GLU A 286 -2.39 27.47 3.62
N ILE A 287 -2.73 26.19 3.78
CA ILE A 287 -3.53 25.70 4.90
C ILE A 287 -2.64 25.02 5.92
N ASN A 288 -2.72 25.36 7.20
CA ASN A 288 -2.03 24.72 8.31
C ASN A 288 -0.52 24.57 8.09
N ILE A 289 0.14 25.56 7.53
CA ILE A 289 1.55 25.54 7.16
C ILE A 289 2.48 25.23 8.33
N LYS A 290 2.12 25.70 9.54
CA LYS A 290 2.93 25.50 10.76
C LYS A 290 2.93 24.06 11.27
N GLU A 291 1.99 23.24 10.80
CA GLU A 291 1.89 21.83 11.18
C GLU A 291 2.72 20.89 10.28
N ILE A 292 3.47 21.42 9.31
CA ILE A 292 4.30 20.63 8.42
C ILE A 292 5.61 20.27 9.14
N ASP A 293 5.82 18.96 9.34
CA ASP A 293 7.11 18.46 9.84
C ASP A 293 8.11 18.32 8.68
N LEU A 294 9.03 19.29 8.57
CA LEU A 294 10.05 19.32 7.51
C LEU A 294 11.05 18.17 7.59
N SER A 295 11.11 17.43 8.69
CA SER A 295 11.98 16.26 8.86
C SER A 295 11.37 14.97 8.29
N ALA A 296 10.05 14.96 8.10
CA ALA A 296 9.26 13.80 7.69
C ALA A 296 8.80 13.86 6.22
N ILE A 297 9.27 14.82 5.42
CA ILE A 297 8.84 15.02 4.03
C ILE A 297 10.00 14.90 3.05
N HIS A 298 9.67 14.71 1.76
CA HIS A 298 10.67 14.69 0.70
C HIS A 298 11.32 16.07 0.47
N LYS A 299 12.54 16.04 -0.07
CA LYS A 299 13.35 17.24 -0.38
C LYS A 299 12.57 18.25 -1.25
N ASN A 300 11.70 17.78 -2.15
CA ASN A 300 10.86 18.62 -3.02
C ASN A 300 9.90 19.53 -2.24
N GLU A 301 9.13 18.95 -1.31
CA GLU A 301 8.17 19.68 -0.49
C GLU A 301 8.90 20.61 0.49
N LYS A 302 10.04 20.15 1.02
CA LYS A 302 10.92 20.99 1.86
C LYS A 302 11.44 22.20 1.08
N ALA A 303 11.93 22.00 -0.15
CA ALA A 303 12.41 23.08 -1.01
C ALA A 303 11.28 24.09 -1.31
N SER A 304 10.06 23.59 -1.63
CA SER A 304 8.88 24.42 -1.88
C SER A 304 8.46 25.22 -0.66
N TYR A 305 8.49 24.58 0.53
CA TYR A 305 8.18 25.23 1.80
C TYR A 305 9.18 26.34 2.11
N GLU A 306 10.49 26.04 2.07
CA GLU A 306 11.55 27.00 2.36
C GLU A 306 11.51 28.19 1.40
N TYR A 307 11.29 27.94 0.10
CA TYR A 307 11.19 29.00 -0.89
C TYR A 307 10.02 29.96 -0.61
N LYS A 308 8.87 29.43 -0.18
CA LYS A 308 7.63 30.22 -0.06
C LYS A 308 7.43 30.82 1.32
N PHE A 309 7.80 30.12 2.39
CA PHE A 309 7.47 30.46 3.77
C PHE A 309 8.69 30.55 4.72
N GLY A 310 9.85 30.03 4.29
CA GLY A 310 11.06 29.96 5.11
C GLY A 310 12.23 30.73 4.52
N ASN A 311 13.36 30.06 4.40
CA ASN A 311 14.57 30.60 3.80
C ASN A 311 14.60 30.34 2.29
N ARG A 312 14.32 31.37 1.50
CA ARG A 312 14.25 31.30 0.03
C ARG A 312 15.53 30.78 -0.61
N ASP A 313 16.70 31.20 -0.11
CA ASP A 313 17.99 30.78 -0.67
C ASP A 313 18.25 29.29 -0.39
N LEU A 314 17.85 28.80 0.78
CA LEU A 314 17.87 27.37 1.09
C LEU A 314 16.94 26.59 0.15
N GLY A 315 15.72 27.09 -0.10
CA GLY A 315 14.78 26.47 -1.04
C GLY A 315 15.39 26.34 -2.44
N LEU A 316 16.00 27.41 -2.96
CA LEU A 316 16.70 27.40 -4.26
C LEU A 316 17.90 26.45 -4.27
N ALA A 317 18.68 26.38 -3.19
CA ALA A 317 19.80 25.45 -3.08
C ALA A 317 19.34 24.00 -3.15
N LEU A 318 18.27 23.65 -2.45
CA LEU A 318 17.68 22.30 -2.47
C LEU A 318 17.15 21.92 -3.88
N PHE A 319 16.53 22.86 -4.61
CA PHE A 319 16.14 22.63 -6.00
C PHE A 319 17.33 22.41 -6.92
N LYS A 320 18.41 23.20 -6.77
CA LYS A 320 19.64 23.01 -7.57
C LYS A 320 20.30 21.64 -7.33
N GLU A 321 20.29 21.15 -6.09
CA GLU A 321 20.76 19.79 -5.80
C GLU A 321 19.95 18.73 -6.55
N MET A 322 18.61 18.85 -6.55
CA MET A 322 17.72 17.92 -7.29
C MET A 322 17.87 18.04 -8.82
N GLU A 323 18.17 19.25 -9.32
CA GLU A 323 18.41 19.49 -10.75
C GLU A 323 19.65 18.72 -11.25
N ILE A 324 20.72 18.66 -10.45
CA ILE A 324 21.94 17.90 -10.76
C ILE A 324 21.65 16.40 -10.89
N GLU A 325 20.74 15.87 -10.05
CA GLU A 325 20.30 14.48 -10.08
C GLU A 325 19.32 14.19 -11.23
N GLY A 326 18.75 15.23 -11.85
CA GLY A 326 17.70 15.18 -12.85
C GLY A 326 16.31 15.25 -12.22
N PHE A 327 15.57 16.32 -12.54
CA PHE A 327 14.22 16.52 -12.03
C PHE A 327 13.24 15.44 -12.50
N SER A 328 12.47 14.87 -11.57
CA SER A 328 11.20 14.23 -11.90
C SER A 328 10.17 15.29 -12.35
N PRO A 329 9.06 14.91 -13.03
CA PRO A 329 8.01 15.86 -13.42
C PRO A 329 7.47 16.67 -12.24
N PHE A 330 7.27 16.06 -11.08
CA PHE A 330 6.79 16.75 -9.87
C PHE A 330 7.82 17.76 -9.32
N GLN A 331 9.10 17.43 -9.34
CA GLN A 331 10.17 18.33 -8.90
C GLN A 331 10.29 19.52 -9.85
N ARG A 332 10.24 19.27 -11.17
CA ARG A 332 10.24 20.32 -12.18
C ARG A 332 9.03 21.24 -12.02
N PHE A 333 7.83 20.67 -11.82
CA PHE A 333 6.63 21.44 -11.51
C PHE A 333 6.84 22.39 -10.32
N SER A 334 7.32 21.84 -9.19
CA SER A 334 7.53 22.62 -7.98
C SER A 334 8.55 23.76 -8.18
N TYR A 335 9.66 23.46 -8.84
CA TYR A 335 10.68 24.44 -9.16
C TYR A 335 10.17 25.54 -10.09
N SER A 336 9.59 25.17 -11.25
CA SER A 336 9.05 26.14 -12.23
C SER A 336 7.96 27.01 -11.61
N LYS A 337 7.09 26.44 -10.76
CA LYS A 337 6.10 27.21 -10.01
C LYS A 337 6.75 28.22 -9.07
N CYS A 338 7.78 27.83 -8.33
CA CYS A 338 8.48 28.71 -7.39
C CYS A 338 9.12 29.91 -8.09
N ILE A 339 9.79 29.69 -9.23
CA ILE A 339 10.49 30.78 -9.97
C ILE A 339 9.60 31.51 -10.98
N GLY A 340 8.36 31.06 -11.18
CA GLY A 340 7.43 31.69 -12.14
C GLY A 340 7.71 31.34 -13.60
N ASP A 341 8.36 30.21 -13.87
CA ASP A 341 8.70 29.74 -15.23
C ASP A 341 7.48 29.06 -15.87
N LEU A 342 6.73 29.81 -16.69
CA LEU A 342 5.55 29.31 -17.37
C LEU A 342 5.86 28.29 -18.48
N GLU A 343 7.00 28.42 -19.16
CA GLU A 343 7.41 27.46 -20.19
C GLU A 343 7.77 26.10 -19.54
N GLY A 344 8.46 26.12 -18.41
CA GLY A 344 8.69 24.91 -17.61
C GLY A 344 7.37 24.25 -17.15
N ILE A 345 6.35 25.05 -16.77
CA ILE A 345 5.02 24.51 -16.42
C ILE A 345 4.32 23.86 -17.63
N LYS A 346 4.41 24.46 -18.84
CA LYS A 346 3.87 23.86 -20.08
C LYS A 346 4.55 22.54 -20.41
N GLN A 347 5.87 22.48 -20.27
CA GLN A 347 6.64 21.26 -20.48
C GLN A 347 6.20 20.16 -19.51
N VAL A 348 6.03 20.46 -18.22
CA VAL A 348 5.55 19.50 -17.22
C VAL A 348 4.13 19.03 -17.51
N LEU A 349 3.24 19.91 -17.98
CA LEU A 349 1.90 19.50 -18.39
C LEU A 349 1.96 18.41 -19.48
N LEU A 350 2.79 18.61 -20.50
CA LEU A 350 2.99 17.64 -21.56
C LEU A 350 3.59 16.32 -21.00
N GLU A 351 4.56 16.40 -20.08
CA GLU A 351 5.14 15.22 -19.43
C GLU A 351 4.09 14.40 -18.65
N PHE A 352 3.20 15.06 -17.90
CA PHE A 352 2.09 14.40 -17.19
C PHE A 352 1.10 13.75 -18.14
N GLU A 353 0.72 14.40 -19.22
CA GLU A 353 -0.21 13.86 -20.21
C GLU A 353 0.38 12.66 -20.95
N LEU A 354 1.62 12.74 -21.41
CA LEU A 354 2.32 11.65 -22.09
C LEU A 354 2.54 10.44 -21.18
N SER A 355 2.76 10.67 -19.89
CA SER A 355 2.96 9.58 -18.92
C SER A 355 1.67 8.96 -18.38
N GLY A 356 0.49 9.48 -18.79
CA GLY A 356 -0.82 9.01 -18.28
C GLY A 356 -1.15 9.48 -16.87
N LEU A 357 -0.57 10.60 -16.44
CA LEU A 357 -0.81 11.27 -15.15
C LEU A 357 -1.70 12.51 -15.30
N SER A 358 -2.74 12.41 -16.12
CA SER A 358 -3.60 13.54 -16.50
C SER A 358 -4.21 14.27 -15.31
N PHE A 359 -4.48 13.58 -14.21
CA PHE A 359 -4.97 14.18 -12.97
C PHE A 359 -4.01 15.25 -12.43
N TYR A 360 -2.72 14.97 -12.39
CA TYR A 360 -1.73 15.94 -11.91
C TYR A 360 -1.45 17.06 -12.91
N GLY A 361 -1.74 16.85 -14.20
CA GLY A 361 -1.74 17.90 -15.21
C GLY A 361 -2.64 19.09 -14.85
N GLN A 362 -3.69 18.87 -14.01
CA GLN A 362 -4.54 19.93 -13.50
C GLN A 362 -3.77 20.97 -12.65
N LEU A 363 -2.69 20.58 -11.98
CA LEU A 363 -1.80 21.51 -11.27
C LEU A 363 -1.22 22.56 -12.21
N CYS A 364 -0.74 22.12 -13.38
CA CYS A 364 -0.18 23.00 -14.40
C CYS A 364 -1.28 23.86 -15.03
N LYS A 365 -2.41 23.25 -15.40
CA LYS A 365 -3.56 23.94 -16.02
C LYS A 365 -4.05 25.08 -15.13
N ASN A 366 -4.20 24.86 -13.85
CA ASN A 366 -4.64 25.89 -12.90
C ASN A 366 -3.69 27.10 -12.87
N ILE A 367 -2.36 26.88 -12.91
CA ILE A 367 -1.38 27.98 -12.94
C ILE A 367 -1.46 28.73 -14.26
N LEU A 368 -1.43 28.01 -15.39
CA LEU A 368 -1.45 28.63 -16.72
C LEU A 368 -2.72 29.48 -16.93
N MET A 369 -3.89 28.93 -16.57
CA MET A 369 -5.17 29.69 -16.65
C MET A 369 -5.17 30.94 -15.77
N SER A 370 -4.60 30.84 -14.54
CA SER A 370 -4.49 32.02 -13.65
C SER A 370 -3.60 33.13 -14.19
N LYS A 371 -2.73 32.82 -15.15
CA LYS A 371 -1.85 33.77 -15.85
C LYS A 371 -2.35 34.19 -17.21
N GLY A 372 -3.57 33.79 -17.60
CA GLY A 372 -4.20 34.17 -18.86
C GLY A 372 -3.70 33.37 -20.08
N GLU A 373 -2.99 32.26 -19.87
CA GLU A 373 -2.57 31.39 -20.97
C GLU A 373 -3.79 30.59 -21.50
N VAL A 374 -3.93 30.56 -22.81
CA VAL A 374 -4.96 29.76 -23.48
C VAL A 374 -4.44 28.34 -23.66
N LEU A 375 -5.09 27.39 -23.02
CA LEU A 375 -4.78 25.96 -23.19
C LEU A 375 -5.50 25.48 -24.46
N GLN A 376 -4.75 25.06 -25.47
CA GLN A 376 -5.28 24.44 -26.68
C GLN A 376 -5.67 22.97 -26.45
#